data_90720473a9b176ec92b20f7a80aeb8f4
#
_entry.id   90720473a9b176ec92b20f7a80aeb8f4
#
_cell.length_a   1.000
_cell.length_b   1.000
_cell.length_c   1.000
_cell.angle_alpha   90.00
_cell.angle_beta   90.00
_cell.angle_gamma   90.00
#
_symmetry.space_group_name_H-M   'P 1'
#
loop_
_entity.id
_entity.type
_entity.pdbx_description
1 polymer ?
#
loop_
_entity_poly.entity_id
_entity_poly.type
_entity_poly.pdbx_seq_one_letter_code
_entity_poly.pdbx_strand_id
1 'polypeptide(L)'
;MIGKAYVSIFKYYDSAKAKMSLKKRPVLIVGKADDTDYIVLPISRVSKRENLDEYYDVLLSPDAVPKLNLTQHSYVRTHKQSVVNIVELYREITDFKKDYMDIYPDIISKMEEFQKNLIDKAL
;
A
#
# COMPACT_ATOMS: atom_id res chain seq x y z
N MET A 1 13.57 0.76 -6.96
CA MET A 1 12.52 1.12 -6.00
C MET A 1 11.35 0.16 -6.01
N ILE A 2 11.09 -0.50 -7.11
CA ILE A 2 10.01 -1.51 -7.17
C ILE A 2 10.29 -2.63 -6.17
N GLY A 3 9.28 -2.98 -5.38
CA GLY A 3 9.37 -3.98 -4.33
C GLY A 3 9.77 -3.42 -2.97
N LYS A 4 10.04 -2.13 -2.87
CA LYS A 4 10.42 -1.48 -1.60
C LYS A 4 9.22 -0.86 -0.92
N ALA A 5 9.24 -0.84 0.40
CA ALA A 5 8.26 -0.12 1.21
C ALA A 5 8.81 1.25 1.56
N TYR A 6 7.98 2.26 1.41
CA TYR A 6 8.31 3.66 1.70
C TYR A 6 7.25 4.28 2.60
N VAL A 7 7.65 5.29 3.35
CA VAL A 7 6.69 6.21 3.95
C VAL A 7 6.31 7.23 2.88
N SER A 8 5.02 7.34 2.60
CA SER A 8 4.49 8.32 1.66
C SER A 8 3.66 9.38 2.37
N ILE A 9 3.66 10.57 1.80
CA ILE A 9 2.87 11.70 2.29
C ILE A 9 1.58 11.78 1.50
N PHE A 10 0.45 11.79 2.21
CA PHE A 10 -0.87 11.93 1.62
C PHE A 10 -1.53 13.21 2.11
N LYS A 11 -2.21 13.91 1.20
CA LYS A 11 -3.09 15.03 1.54
C LYS A 11 -4.49 14.50 1.78
N TYR A 12 -5.14 15.03 2.81
CA TYR A 12 -6.54 14.70 3.08
C TYR A 12 -7.24 15.92 3.69
N TYR A 13 -8.56 15.96 3.52
CA TYR A 13 -9.34 17.03 4.12
C TYR A 13 -9.70 16.64 5.56
N ASP A 14 -9.28 17.49 6.51
CA ASP A 14 -9.57 17.32 7.92
C ASP A 14 -10.81 18.15 8.26
N SER A 15 -11.97 17.47 8.38
CA SER A 15 -13.25 18.13 8.66
C SER A 15 -13.28 18.81 10.04
N ALA A 16 -12.53 18.28 11.01
CA ALA A 16 -12.47 18.88 12.35
C ALA A 16 -11.73 20.22 12.34
N LYS A 17 -10.73 20.36 11.47
CA LYS A 17 -9.93 21.59 11.32
C LYS A 17 -10.37 22.45 10.14
N ALA A 18 -11.31 21.97 9.34
CA ALA A 18 -11.83 22.62 8.12
C ALA A 18 -10.70 23.04 7.17
N LYS A 19 -9.68 22.18 6.99
CA LYS A 19 -8.54 22.45 6.11
C LYS A 19 -7.91 21.16 5.59
N MET A 20 -7.09 21.30 4.55
CA MET A 20 -6.23 20.21 4.08
C MET A 20 -5.12 19.95 5.09
N SER A 21 -4.87 18.68 5.36
CA SER A 21 -3.80 18.22 6.25
C SER A 21 -2.95 17.17 5.56
N LEU A 22 -1.79 16.86 6.15
CA LEU A 22 -0.87 15.85 5.64
C LEU A 22 -0.84 14.65 6.58
N LYS A 23 -0.68 13.48 5.99
CA LYS A 23 -0.64 12.22 6.71
C LYS A 23 0.50 11.38 6.11
N LYS A 24 1.32 10.80 6.96
CA LYS A 24 2.39 9.87 6.54
C LYS A 24 1.89 8.44 6.70
N ARG A 25 2.00 7.64 5.64
CA ARG A 25 1.59 6.24 5.66
C ARG A 25 2.57 5.37 4.89
N PRO A 26 2.78 4.12 5.31
CA PRO A 26 3.57 3.20 4.54
C PRO A 26 2.84 2.79 3.26
N VAL A 27 3.62 2.63 2.20
CA VAL A 27 3.16 2.13 0.91
C VAL A 27 4.15 1.10 0.38
N LEU A 28 3.67 0.18 -0.43
CA LEU A 28 4.52 -0.78 -1.14
C LEU A 28 4.59 -0.33 -2.60
N ILE A 29 5.80 -0.08 -3.10
CA ILE A 29 6.00 0.31 -4.49
C ILE A 29 5.98 -0.94 -5.36
N VAL A 30 5.06 -1.00 -6.30
CA VAL A 30 4.88 -2.17 -7.18
C VAL A 30 5.16 -1.88 -8.65
N GLY A 31 5.30 -0.61 -9.03
CA GLY A 31 5.59 -0.26 -10.41
C GLY A 31 5.89 1.21 -10.61
N LYS A 32 6.17 1.57 -11.85
CA LYS A 32 6.31 2.96 -12.31
C LYS A 32 5.21 3.27 -13.32
N ALA A 33 4.57 4.42 -13.15
CA ALA A 33 3.64 4.93 -14.14
C ALA A 33 4.37 5.71 -15.23
N ASP A 34 5.38 6.50 -14.82
CA ASP A 34 6.28 7.27 -15.70
C ASP A 34 7.57 7.61 -14.96
N ASP A 35 8.34 8.58 -15.45
CA ASP A 35 9.65 8.92 -14.87
C ASP A 35 9.60 9.44 -13.44
N THR A 36 8.48 10.06 -13.03
CA THR A 36 8.35 10.68 -11.71
C THR A 36 7.26 10.08 -10.85
N ASP A 37 6.35 9.28 -11.42
CA ASP A 37 5.22 8.72 -10.71
C ASP A 37 5.36 7.22 -10.52
N TYR A 38 5.05 6.76 -9.32
CA TYR A 38 5.10 5.37 -8.94
C TYR A 38 3.73 4.83 -8.63
N ILE A 39 3.53 3.55 -8.94
CA ILE A 39 2.32 2.81 -8.60
C ILE A 39 2.57 2.10 -7.28
N VAL A 40 1.69 2.33 -6.32
CA VAL A 40 1.83 1.82 -4.95
C VAL A 40 0.57 1.12 -4.47
N LEU A 41 0.75 0.23 -3.51
CA LEU A 41 -0.33 -0.36 -2.73
C LEU A 41 -0.26 0.22 -1.31
N PRO A 42 -1.35 0.80 -0.79
CA PRO A 42 -1.36 1.32 0.57
C PRO A 42 -1.22 0.20 1.60
N ILE A 43 -0.52 0.49 2.67
CA ILE A 43 -0.47 -0.37 3.86
C ILE A 43 -1.24 0.37 4.94
N SER A 44 -2.37 -0.16 5.34
CA SER A 44 -3.31 0.53 6.22
C SER A 44 -3.80 -0.36 7.35
N ARG A 45 -4.08 0.26 8.47
CA ARG A 45 -4.90 -0.37 9.50
C ARG A 45 -6.35 -0.32 9.02
N VAL A 46 -7.04 -1.43 9.10
CA VAL A 46 -8.48 -1.48 8.82
C VAL A 46 -9.16 -1.71 10.15
N SER A 47 -9.56 -0.61 10.81
CA SER A 47 -10.13 -0.65 12.16
C SER A 47 -11.59 -1.11 12.17
N LYS A 48 -12.31 -0.91 11.07
CA LYS A 48 -13.70 -1.34 10.92
C LYS A 48 -13.76 -2.56 10.01
N ARG A 49 -14.33 -3.63 10.52
CA ARG A 49 -14.43 -4.90 9.79
C ARG A 49 -15.18 -4.75 8.46
N GLU A 50 -16.17 -3.87 8.40
CA GLU A 50 -16.95 -3.58 7.19
C GLU A 50 -16.11 -2.96 6.07
N ASN A 51 -14.97 -2.34 6.40
CA ASN A 51 -14.05 -1.74 5.44
C ASN A 51 -12.96 -2.72 4.98
N LEU A 52 -12.90 -3.91 5.58
CA LEU A 52 -11.94 -4.94 5.23
C LEU A 52 -12.44 -5.75 4.04
N ASP A 53 -11.59 -5.89 3.03
CA ASP A 53 -11.81 -6.87 1.96
C ASP A 53 -11.13 -8.17 2.37
N GLU A 54 -11.89 -9.20 2.68
CA GLU A 54 -11.37 -10.47 3.18
C GLU A 54 -10.51 -11.21 2.17
N TYR A 55 -10.66 -10.91 0.88
CA TYR A 55 -9.88 -11.56 -0.18
C TYR A 55 -8.66 -10.76 -0.59
N TYR A 56 -8.83 -9.45 -0.89
CA TYR A 56 -7.77 -8.63 -1.45
C TYR A 56 -6.88 -7.94 -0.41
N ASP A 57 -7.35 -7.75 0.82
CA ASP A 57 -6.52 -7.20 1.89
C ASP A 57 -5.61 -8.28 2.46
N VAL A 58 -4.30 -8.10 2.32
CA VAL A 58 -3.30 -9.07 2.81
C VAL A 58 -2.80 -8.64 4.17
N LEU A 59 -3.05 -9.49 5.17
CA LEU A 59 -2.66 -9.21 6.56
C LEU A 59 -1.14 -9.15 6.72
N LEU A 60 -0.68 -8.11 7.40
CA LEU A 60 0.68 -7.97 7.88
C LEU A 60 0.65 -7.84 9.40
N SER A 61 1.06 -8.90 10.11
CA SER A 61 1.24 -8.81 11.55
C SER A 61 2.59 -8.18 11.87
N PRO A 62 2.72 -7.41 12.96
CA PRO A 62 4.00 -6.83 13.36
C PRO A 62 5.13 -7.86 13.47
N ASP A 63 4.81 -9.06 13.95
CA ASP A 63 5.79 -10.13 14.14
C ASP A 63 6.27 -10.73 12.82
N ALA A 64 5.41 -10.77 11.80
CA ALA A 64 5.76 -11.32 10.49
C ALA A 64 6.62 -10.37 9.67
N VAL A 65 6.49 -9.07 9.88
CA VAL A 65 7.18 -8.03 9.11
C VAL A 65 7.83 -7.00 10.04
N PRO A 66 8.79 -7.42 10.89
CA PRO A 66 9.36 -6.54 11.91
C PRO A 66 10.04 -5.29 11.35
N LYS A 67 10.57 -5.33 10.14
CA LYS A 67 11.24 -4.18 9.52
C LYS A 67 10.29 -3.05 9.15
N LEU A 68 8.98 -3.30 9.11
CA LEU A 68 7.99 -2.26 8.86
C LEU A 68 7.66 -1.45 10.13
N ASN A 69 8.10 -1.90 11.30
CA ASN A 69 7.83 -1.24 12.58
C ASN A 69 6.35 -0.96 12.83
N LEU A 70 5.51 -1.91 12.46
CA LEU A 70 4.07 -1.79 12.69
C LEU A 70 3.75 -1.92 14.17
N THR A 71 2.90 -1.04 14.67
CA THR A 71 2.40 -1.11 16.07
C THR A 71 1.16 -1.99 16.20
N GLN A 72 0.46 -2.22 15.11
CA GLN A 72 -0.76 -3.01 15.03
C GLN A 72 -0.78 -3.80 13.74
N HIS A 73 -1.67 -4.80 13.68
CA HIS A 73 -1.99 -5.49 12.43
C HIS A 73 -2.39 -4.47 11.38
N SER A 74 -1.82 -4.61 10.20
CA SER A 74 -2.11 -3.76 9.04
C SER A 74 -2.34 -4.65 7.82
N TYR A 75 -2.80 -4.06 6.74
CA TYR A 75 -3.12 -4.79 5.53
C TYR A 75 -2.51 -4.09 4.33
N VAL A 76 -1.91 -4.88 3.44
CA VAL A 76 -1.60 -4.39 2.09
C VAL A 76 -2.90 -4.45 1.30
N ARG A 77 -3.38 -3.31 0.85
CA ARG A 77 -4.65 -3.22 0.15
C ARG A 77 -4.44 -3.41 -1.35
N THR A 78 -4.45 -4.66 -1.80
CA THR A 78 -4.08 -5.01 -3.18
C THR A 78 -5.07 -4.50 -4.23
N HIS A 79 -6.28 -4.14 -3.82
CA HIS A 79 -7.34 -3.58 -4.67
C HIS A 79 -7.41 -2.04 -4.62
N LYS A 80 -6.52 -1.39 -3.88
CA LYS A 80 -6.51 0.07 -3.70
C LYS A 80 -5.26 0.71 -4.31
N GLN A 81 -4.87 0.22 -5.47
CA GLN A 81 -3.74 0.74 -6.22
C GLN A 81 -3.84 2.27 -6.38
N SER A 82 -2.74 2.96 -6.10
CA SER A 82 -2.68 4.41 -6.15
C SER A 82 -1.41 4.86 -6.88
N VAL A 83 -1.40 6.09 -7.35
CA VAL A 83 -0.22 6.71 -7.96
C VAL A 83 0.30 7.79 -7.03
N VAL A 84 1.61 7.76 -6.78
CA VAL A 84 2.29 8.79 -5.98
C VAL A 84 3.46 9.36 -6.77
N ASN A 85 3.69 10.66 -6.61
CA ASN A 85 4.86 11.31 -7.20
C ASN A 85 6.09 11.05 -6.32
N ILE A 86 7.26 10.98 -6.93
CA ILE A 86 8.53 10.73 -6.24
C ILE A 86 8.77 11.70 -5.07
N VAL A 87 8.32 12.94 -5.18
CA VAL A 87 8.49 13.95 -4.10
C VAL A 87 7.63 13.63 -2.87
N GLU A 88 6.61 12.79 -3.02
CA GLU A 88 5.75 12.36 -1.91
C GLU A 88 6.33 11.16 -1.14
N LEU A 89 7.37 10.53 -1.68
CA LEU A 89 8.06 9.42 -1.04
C LEU A 89 9.08 9.98 -0.05
N TYR A 90 8.75 9.90 1.23
CA TYR A 90 9.51 10.56 2.29
C TYR A 90 10.80 9.82 2.64
N ARG A 91 10.72 8.50 2.87
CA ARG A 91 11.89 7.67 3.15
C ARG A 91 11.60 6.20 2.89
N GLU A 92 12.66 5.47 2.55
CA GLU A 92 12.61 4.02 2.42
C GLU A 92 12.51 3.38 3.80
N ILE A 93 11.63 2.37 3.93
CA ILE A 93 11.50 1.58 5.15
C ILE A 93 12.34 0.31 5.04
N THR A 94 12.09 -0.48 4.00
CA THR A 94 12.78 -1.75 3.78
C THR A 94 12.60 -2.20 2.34
N ASP A 95 13.48 -3.07 1.88
CA ASP A 95 13.31 -3.78 0.60
C ASP A 95 12.37 -4.97 0.83
N PHE A 96 11.06 -4.70 0.75
CA PHE A 96 10.02 -5.67 1.11
C PHE A 96 10.09 -6.93 0.25
N LYS A 97 10.31 -6.77 -1.05
CA LYS A 97 10.41 -7.90 -1.97
C LYS A 97 11.54 -8.84 -1.57
N LYS A 98 12.68 -8.29 -1.18
CA LYS A 98 13.86 -9.05 -0.76
C LYS A 98 13.69 -9.64 0.64
N ASP A 99 13.22 -8.83 1.58
CA ASP A 99 13.15 -9.19 2.99
C ASP A 99 11.98 -10.12 3.31
N TYR A 100 10.90 -10.08 2.51
CA TYR A 100 9.68 -10.87 2.71
C TYR A 100 9.27 -11.58 1.42
N MET A 101 10.18 -12.41 0.91
CA MET A 101 10.00 -13.14 -0.36
C MET A 101 8.86 -14.14 -0.34
N ASP A 102 8.41 -14.55 0.82
CA ASP A 102 7.28 -15.46 1.02
C ASP A 102 5.92 -14.72 0.94
N ILE A 103 5.90 -13.43 1.29
CA ILE A 103 4.67 -12.63 1.31
C ILE A 103 4.49 -11.86 0.00
N TYR A 104 5.56 -11.31 -0.55
CA TYR A 104 5.50 -10.41 -1.71
C TYR A 104 4.81 -11.03 -2.93
N PRO A 105 5.11 -12.29 -3.33
CA PRO A 105 4.42 -12.91 -4.47
C PRO A 105 2.91 -13.05 -4.28
N ASP A 106 2.44 -13.30 -3.07
CA ASP A 106 1.01 -13.37 -2.78
C ASP A 106 0.32 -12.03 -2.97
N ILE A 107 0.99 -10.95 -2.57
CA ILE A 107 0.49 -9.59 -2.76
C ILE A 107 0.34 -9.29 -4.25
N ILE A 108 1.37 -9.60 -5.04
CA ILE A 108 1.36 -9.35 -6.48
C ILE A 108 0.31 -10.22 -7.17
N SER A 109 0.16 -11.46 -6.76
CA SER A 109 -0.85 -12.36 -7.31
C SER A 109 -2.28 -11.84 -7.09
N LYS A 110 -2.56 -11.32 -5.90
CA LYS A 110 -3.88 -10.74 -5.60
C LYS A 110 -4.13 -9.44 -6.35
N MET A 111 -3.12 -8.61 -6.51
CA MET A 111 -3.20 -7.41 -7.33
C MET A 111 -3.52 -7.76 -8.79
N GLU A 112 -2.85 -8.77 -9.33
CA GLU A 112 -3.10 -9.25 -10.70
C GLU A 112 -4.53 -9.75 -10.86
N GLU A 113 -5.03 -10.55 -9.94
CA GLU A 113 -6.42 -11.01 -9.94
C GLU A 113 -7.42 -9.87 -9.94
N PHE A 114 -7.19 -8.88 -9.09
CA PHE A 114 -8.07 -7.71 -9.03
C PHE A 114 -8.08 -6.96 -10.36
N GLN A 115 -6.91 -6.71 -10.95
CA GLN A 115 -6.79 -6.02 -12.23
C GLN A 115 -7.47 -6.79 -13.36
N LYS A 116 -7.31 -8.10 -13.39
CA LYS A 116 -7.97 -8.96 -14.40
C LYS A 116 -9.49 -8.87 -14.28
N ASN A 117 -10.01 -8.97 -13.07
CA ASN A 117 -11.45 -8.85 -12.83
C ASN A 117 -11.98 -7.46 -13.20
N LEU A 118 -11.21 -6.42 -12.91
CA LEU A 118 -11.55 -5.06 -13.28
C LEU A 118 -11.66 -4.90 -14.80
N ILE A 119 -10.69 -5.42 -15.54
CA ILE A 119 -10.65 -5.35 -17.00
C ILE A 119 -11.80 -6.16 -17.59
N ASP A 120 -12.05 -7.37 -17.11
CA ASP A 120 -13.12 -8.24 -17.59
C ASP A 120 -14.49 -7.58 -17.42
N LYS A 121 -14.71 -6.86 -16.32
CA LYS A 121 -15.98 -6.15 -16.08
C LYS A 121 -16.10 -4.86 -16.90
N ALA A 122 -14.99 -4.25 -17.28
CA ALA A 122 -14.97 -3.02 -18.07
C ALA A 122 -15.25 -3.29 -19.57
N LEU A 123 -14.97 -4.50 -20.02
CA LEU A 123 -15.23 -4.91 -21.41
C LEU A 123 -16.68 -5.37 -21.55
#